data_56d6ae3d02bbfb40c416d676845f7a54
#
_entry.id   56d6ae3d02bbfb40c416d676845f7a54
#
_cell.length_a   1.000
_cell.length_b   1.000
_cell.length_c   1.000
_cell.angle_alpha   90.00
_cell.angle_beta   90.00
_cell.angle_gamma   90.00
#
_symmetry.space_group_name_H-M   'P 1'
#
loop_
_entity.id
_entity.type
_entity.pdbx_description
1 polymer ?
#
loop_
_entity_poly.entity_id
_entity_poly.type
_entity_poly.pdbx_seq_one_letter_code
_entity_poly.pdbx_strand_id
1 'polypeptide(L)'
;MRLCALLLAAVTAAADAQELFLALEGRSGPGAGKHVVLVSGDEEYRSEEALPQLAKILAVRHGFRCTVLFAIEPETGFINPDRRNNIPGLESLRHADLMVLFVRFRDLPDEQMKHIVDYVESGRPIVALRTSTHAFDLRASPTYRQWSWNSKEPGWEGGFGRRVLGETWIRHHGRHGQQSTRGIVVPSERNHPILRGISDGDIWGPTDVYAVRLPLPGDSRPLVLGQVLEGMEPSSPPVAGGQNDPMMPVAWVRTYTGARGKPARVFTTTMGSSQDLLSEGFRRLLVNACYWALGLEDQIAPRGDVALVGEYRATPFGFGGYRKGLRPSDYR
;
A
#
# COMPACT_ATOMS: atom_id res chain seq x y z
N MET A 1 -40.98 -18.08 -21.87
CA MET A 1 -40.02 -18.92 -21.13
C MET A 1 -38.53 -18.64 -21.44
N ARG A 2 -38.13 -18.10 -22.59
CA ARG A 2 -36.72 -17.84 -22.90
C ARG A 2 -36.18 -16.51 -22.33
N LEU A 3 -37.04 -15.53 -21.99
CA LEU A 3 -36.61 -14.23 -21.42
C LEU A 3 -36.23 -14.34 -19.93
N CYS A 4 -36.89 -15.22 -19.16
CA CYS A 4 -36.56 -15.39 -17.73
C CYS A 4 -35.20 -16.07 -17.49
N ALA A 5 -34.77 -16.95 -18.41
CA ALA A 5 -33.46 -17.63 -18.26
C ALA A 5 -32.26 -16.67 -18.50
N LEU A 6 -32.44 -15.68 -19.39
CA LEU A 6 -31.41 -14.68 -19.68
C LEU A 6 -31.22 -13.66 -18.51
N LEU A 7 -32.33 -13.34 -17.80
CA LEU A 7 -32.21 -12.46 -16.62
C LEU A 7 -31.54 -13.16 -15.43
N LEU A 8 -31.78 -14.47 -15.24
CA LEU A 8 -31.13 -15.22 -14.16
C LEU A 8 -29.62 -15.37 -14.38
N ALA A 9 -29.18 -15.60 -15.62
CA ALA A 9 -27.75 -15.72 -15.95
C ALA A 9 -26.99 -14.40 -15.78
N ALA A 10 -27.63 -13.26 -16.07
CA ALA A 10 -27.01 -11.95 -15.88
C ALA A 10 -26.84 -11.57 -14.41
N VAL A 11 -27.78 -11.98 -13.54
CA VAL A 11 -27.71 -11.71 -12.09
C VAL A 11 -26.63 -12.58 -11.42
N THR A 12 -26.47 -13.84 -11.83
CA THR A 12 -25.43 -14.73 -11.28
C THR A 12 -24.03 -14.28 -11.72
N ALA A 13 -23.84 -13.87 -12.97
CA ALA A 13 -22.56 -13.35 -13.45
C ALA A 13 -22.13 -12.05 -12.76
N ALA A 14 -23.09 -11.18 -12.44
CA ALA A 14 -22.80 -9.95 -11.70
C ALA A 14 -22.47 -10.20 -10.22
N ALA A 15 -23.06 -11.22 -9.60
CA ALA A 15 -22.74 -11.63 -8.24
C ALA A 15 -21.35 -12.28 -8.15
N ASP A 16 -21.00 -13.14 -9.11
CA ASP A 16 -19.66 -13.76 -9.19
C ASP A 16 -18.56 -12.70 -9.42
N ALA A 17 -18.80 -11.70 -10.26
CA ALA A 17 -17.85 -10.62 -10.48
C ALA A 17 -17.62 -9.74 -9.22
N GLN A 18 -18.64 -9.59 -8.36
CA GLN A 18 -18.54 -8.88 -7.10
C GLN A 18 -17.76 -9.65 -6.02
N GLU A 19 -17.64 -10.95 -6.13
CA GLU A 19 -16.91 -11.79 -5.16
C GLU A 19 -15.38 -11.75 -5.33
N LEU A 20 -14.87 -11.24 -6.46
CA LEU A 20 -13.43 -11.17 -6.75
C LEU A 20 -12.73 -9.96 -6.10
N PHE A 21 -13.48 -9.04 -5.53
CA PHE A 21 -12.97 -7.85 -4.83
C PHE A 21 -13.93 -7.42 -3.71
N LEU A 22 -13.40 -6.65 -2.77
CA LEU A 22 -14.21 -6.02 -1.72
C LEU A 22 -14.57 -4.60 -2.15
N ALA A 23 -15.85 -4.29 -2.28
CA ALA A 23 -16.35 -2.93 -2.50
C ALA A 23 -16.97 -2.37 -1.21
N LEU A 24 -16.56 -1.15 -0.84
CA LEU A 24 -17.06 -0.40 0.32
C LEU A 24 -17.48 0.99 -0.14
N GLU A 25 -18.73 1.34 0.12
CA GLU A 25 -19.27 2.65 -0.20
C GLU A 25 -19.23 3.55 1.04
N GLY A 26 -18.51 4.67 0.92
CA GLY A 26 -18.54 5.73 1.92
C GLY A 26 -19.84 6.56 1.78
N ARG A 27 -20.48 6.88 2.90
CA ARG A 27 -21.77 7.60 2.89
C ARG A 27 -21.58 9.12 2.90
N SER A 28 -20.70 9.61 3.75
CA SER A 28 -20.45 11.05 3.93
C SER A 28 -19.07 11.27 4.51
N GLY A 29 -18.48 12.43 4.23
CA GLY A 29 -17.17 12.81 4.72
C GLY A 29 -16.35 13.54 3.65
N PRO A 30 -15.16 14.02 3.99
CA PRO A 30 -14.30 14.75 3.06
C PRO A 30 -13.88 13.97 1.82
N GLY A 31 -13.91 12.62 1.90
CA GLY A 31 -13.60 11.72 0.78
C GLY A 31 -14.78 11.43 -0.15
N ALA A 32 -15.96 12.00 0.11
CA ALA A 32 -17.15 11.76 -0.70
C ALA A 32 -16.91 12.08 -2.19
N GLY A 33 -17.31 11.16 -3.08
CA GLY A 33 -17.11 11.29 -4.52
C GLY A 33 -15.71 10.88 -5.00
N LYS A 34 -14.78 10.52 -4.11
CA LYS A 34 -13.45 9.99 -4.47
C LYS A 34 -13.41 8.47 -4.39
N HIS A 35 -12.78 7.87 -5.39
CA HIS A 35 -12.60 6.43 -5.48
C HIS A 35 -11.15 6.02 -5.22
N VAL A 36 -10.93 5.23 -4.18
CA VAL A 36 -9.64 4.64 -3.82
C VAL A 36 -9.64 3.16 -4.20
N VAL A 37 -8.70 2.76 -5.04
CA VAL A 37 -8.47 1.34 -5.37
C VAL A 37 -7.24 0.87 -4.61
N LEU A 38 -7.41 -0.15 -3.76
CA LEU A 38 -6.36 -0.73 -2.93
C LEU A 38 -5.97 -2.10 -3.52
N VAL A 39 -4.70 -2.27 -3.86
CA VAL A 39 -4.20 -3.48 -4.54
C VAL A 39 -3.35 -4.30 -3.56
N SER A 40 -3.88 -5.45 -3.17
CA SER A 40 -3.26 -6.39 -2.23
C SER A 40 -2.62 -7.57 -2.97
N GLY A 41 -1.36 -7.87 -2.65
CA GLY A 41 -0.64 -8.98 -3.26
C GLY A 41 0.73 -9.17 -2.61
N ASP A 42 0.78 -9.27 -1.28
CA ASP A 42 2.00 -9.54 -0.52
C ASP A 42 1.81 -10.83 0.27
N GLU A 43 2.69 -11.81 0.05
CA GLU A 43 2.62 -13.12 0.67
C GLU A 43 3.29 -13.20 2.06
N GLU A 44 3.93 -12.12 2.52
CA GLU A 44 4.69 -12.09 3.76
C GLU A 44 4.05 -11.23 4.85
N TYR A 45 3.58 -10.00 4.49
CA TYR A 45 3.19 -8.97 5.46
C TYR A 45 1.68 -8.79 5.63
N ARG A 46 0.87 -9.72 5.13
CA ARG A 46 -0.61 -9.72 5.31
C ARG A 46 -1.30 -8.50 4.71
N SER A 47 -0.94 -8.16 3.48
CA SER A 47 -1.62 -7.08 2.74
C SER A 47 -3.13 -7.33 2.62
N GLU A 48 -3.54 -8.60 2.57
CA GLU A 48 -4.94 -9.05 2.52
C GLU A 48 -5.72 -8.79 3.81
N GLU A 49 -5.04 -8.51 4.92
CA GLU A 49 -5.66 -8.06 6.17
C GLU A 49 -5.56 -6.53 6.33
N ALA A 50 -4.40 -5.98 6.00
CA ALA A 50 -4.10 -4.57 6.17
C ALA A 50 -4.97 -3.66 5.28
N LEU A 51 -5.05 -3.97 3.98
CA LEU A 51 -5.77 -3.10 3.05
C LEU A 51 -7.28 -3.11 3.22
N PRO A 52 -7.97 -4.23 3.51
CA PRO A 52 -9.39 -4.18 3.88
C PRO A 52 -9.65 -3.30 5.11
N GLN A 53 -8.80 -3.36 6.13
CA GLN A 53 -8.96 -2.52 7.31
C GLN A 53 -8.75 -1.04 6.98
N LEU A 54 -7.73 -0.70 6.20
CA LEU A 54 -7.52 0.67 5.74
C LEU A 54 -8.72 1.15 4.90
N ALA A 55 -9.23 0.32 4.00
CA ALA A 55 -10.42 0.63 3.19
C ALA A 55 -11.66 0.88 4.05
N LYS A 56 -11.89 0.07 5.10
CA LYS A 56 -12.98 0.30 6.06
C LYS A 56 -12.84 1.65 6.77
N ILE A 57 -11.64 2.00 7.23
CA ILE A 57 -11.38 3.31 7.85
C ILE A 57 -11.70 4.43 6.85
N LEU A 58 -11.16 4.35 5.64
CA LEU A 58 -11.38 5.36 4.59
C LEU A 58 -12.87 5.48 4.21
N ALA A 59 -13.59 4.37 4.08
CA ALA A 59 -15.00 4.40 3.70
C ALA A 59 -15.90 4.86 4.85
N VAL A 60 -15.78 4.24 6.02
CA VAL A 60 -16.71 4.46 7.13
C VAL A 60 -16.46 5.81 7.84
N ARG A 61 -15.18 6.18 8.05
CA ARG A 61 -14.80 7.37 8.82
C ARG A 61 -14.64 8.61 7.94
N HIS A 62 -14.29 8.41 6.65
CA HIS A 62 -13.91 9.53 5.78
C HIS A 62 -14.75 9.65 4.50
N GLY A 63 -15.66 8.70 4.23
CA GLY A 63 -16.62 8.78 3.13
C GLY A 63 -16.08 8.42 1.75
N PHE A 64 -14.88 7.84 1.64
CA PHE A 64 -14.35 7.37 0.36
C PHE A 64 -15.11 6.15 -0.15
N ARG A 65 -15.29 6.05 -1.47
CA ARG A 65 -15.56 4.76 -2.10
C ARG A 65 -14.25 3.99 -2.21
N CYS A 66 -14.23 2.74 -1.74
CA CYS A 66 -13.04 1.91 -1.74
C CYS A 66 -13.30 0.59 -2.47
N THR A 67 -12.33 0.18 -3.31
CA THR A 67 -12.31 -1.15 -3.93
C THR A 67 -10.99 -1.81 -3.54
N VAL A 68 -11.05 -2.96 -2.86
CA VAL A 68 -9.85 -3.74 -2.51
C VAL A 68 -9.75 -4.94 -3.45
N LEU A 69 -8.66 -5.00 -4.18
CA LEU A 69 -8.30 -6.10 -5.08
C LEU A 69 -7.32 -7.03 -4.38
N PHE A 70 -7.42 -8.32 -4.64
CA PHE A 70 -6.61 -9.34 -4.00
C PHE A 70 -5.93 -10.24 -5.03
N ALA A 71 -4.80 -10.82 -4.64
CA ALA A 71 -4.28 -11.98 -5.34
C ALA A 71 -5.24 -13.16 -5.10
N ILE A 72 -5.79 -13.71 -6.18
CA ILE A 72 -6.85 -14.72 -6.15
C ILE A 72 -6.38 -16.00 -6.83
N GLU A 73 -6.68 -17.14 -6.22
CA GLU A 73 -6.57 -18.45 -6.85
C GLU A 73 -7.69 -18.63 -7.86
N PRO A 74 -7.41 -18.72 -9.18
CA PRO A 74 -8.45 -18.74 -10.22
C PRO A 74 -9.42 -19.91 -10.08
N GLU A 75 -8.91 -21.07 -9.66
CA GLU A 75 -9.68 -22.31 -9.59
C GLU A 75 -10.72 -22.30 -8.45
N THR A 76 -10.48 -21.55 -7.38
CA THR A 76 -11.32 -21.57 -6.18
C THR A 76 -11.99 -20.24 -5.86
N GLY A 77 -11.44 -19.12 -6.38
CA GLY A 77 -11.84 -17.76 -6.02
C GLY A 77 -11.40 -17.35 -4.62
N PHE A 78 -10.56 -18.14 -3.95
CA PHE A 78 -10.02 -17.79 -2.63
C PHE A 78 -8.84 -16.81 -2.76
N ILE A 79 -8.69 -15.97 -1.75
CA ILE A 79 -7.53 -15.12 -1.59
C ILE A 79 -6.31 -16.00 -1.37
N ASN A 80 -5.32 -15.83 -2.25
CA ASN A 80 -4.05 -16.54 -2.20
C ASN A 80 -2.89 -15.57 -2.47
N PRO A 81 -2.26 -14.99 -1.44
CA PRO A 81 -1.14 -14.06 -1.61
C PRO A 81 0.08 -14.69 -2.31
N ASP A 82 0.24 -16.03 -2.25
CA ASP A 82 1.31 -16.74 -2.93
C ASP A 82 1.10 -16.79 -4.46
N ARG A 83 -0.12 -16.52 -4.94
CA ARG A 83 -0.43 -16.45 -6.38
C ARG A 83 0.08 -15.12 -6.94
N ARG A 84 1.24 -15.13 -7.57
CA ARG A 84 1.95 -13.91 -8.00
C ARG A 84 1.44 -13.31 -9.30
N ASN A 85 0.71 -14.06 -10.11
CA ASN A 85 0.38 -13.71 -11.49
C ASN A 85 -1.12 -13.46 -11.72
N ASN A 86 -1.90 -13.28 -10.66
CA ASN A 86 -3.34 -13.03 -10.81
C ASN A 86 -3.91 -12.11 -9.74
N ILE A 87 -4.26 -10.88 -10.14
CA ILE A 87 -5.03 -9.92 -9.34
C ILE A 87 -6.19 -9.45 -10.22
N PRO A 88 -7.36 -10.11 -10.15
CA PRO A 88 -8.52 -9.71 -10.96
C PRO A 88 -9.07 -8.36 -10.51
N GLY A 89 -9.74 -7.64 -11.42
CA GLY A 89 -10.37 -6.34 -11.15
C GLY A 89 -9.44 -5.14 -11.30
N LEU A 90 -8.19 -5.31 -11.76
CA LEU A 90 -7.24 -4.20 -11.98
C LEU A 90 -7.75 -3.15 -12.97
N GLU A 91 -8.70 -3.49 -13.84
CA GLU A 91 -9.37 -2.53 -14.73
C GLU A 91 -10.12 -1.41 -13.96
N SER A 92 -10.48 -1.63 -12.69
CA SER A 92 -11.07 -0.61 -11.81
C SER A 92 -10.14 0.61 -11.60
N LEU A 93 -8.83 0.43 -11.77
CA LEU A 93 -7.85 1.53 -11.77
C LEU A 93 -8.14 2.57 -12.84
N ARG A 94 -8.86 2.24 -13.91
CA ARG A 94 -9.26 3.21 -14.95
C ARG A 94 -10.02 4.39 -14.36
N HIS A 95 -10.84 4.14 -13.36
CA HIS A 95 -11.73 5.13 -12.73
C HIS A 95 -11.32 5.50 -11.30
N ALA A 96 -10.15 5.06 -10.84
CA ALA A 96 -9.64 5.38 -9.51
C ALA A 96 -9.08 6.82 -9.46
N ASP A 97 -9.38 7.55 -8.39
CA ASP A 97 -8.72 8.82 -8.08
C ASP A 97 -7.36 8.58 -7.39
N LEU A 98 -7.24 7.49 -6.61
CA LEU A 98 -6.03 7.10 -5.88
C LEU A 98 -5.81 5.59 -5.97
N MET A 99 -4.57 5.18 -6.19
CA MET A 99 -4.11 3.80 -6.02
C MET A 99 -3.34 3.68 -4.70
N VAL A 100 -3.78 2.76 -3.82
CA VAL A 100 -3.01 2.29 -2.66
C VAL A 100 -2.42 0.93 -3.03
N LEU A 101 -1.11 0.80 -2.98
CA LEU A 101 -0.40 -0.40 -3.44
C LEU A 101 0.30 -1.09 -2.27
N PHE A 102 0.04 -2.38 -2.08
CA PHE A 102 0.74 -3.23 -1.14
C PHE A 102 0.94 -4.62 -1.74
N VAL A 103 1.98 -4.74 -2.56
CA VAL A 103 2.29 -5.94 -3.33
C VAL A 103 3.78 -6.27 -3.24
N ARG A 104 4.13 -7.54 -3.54
CA ARG A 104 5.50 -8.03 -3.46
C ARG A 104 5.77 -9.01 -4.61
N PHE A 105 6.81 -8.74 -5.41
CA PHE A 105 7.30 -9.62 -6.49
C PHE A 105 6.20 -10.20 -7.38
N ARG A 106 5.19 -9.37 -7.76
CA ARG A 106 4.14 -9.81 -8.66
C ARG A 106 4.70 -10.05 -10.06
N ASP A 107 4.28 -11.17 -10.66
CA ASP A 107 4.60 -11.57 -12.04
C ASP A 107 3.32 -11.54 -12.87
N LEU A 108 2.69 -10.36 -12.94
CA LEU A 108 1.42 -10.16 -13.64
C LEU A 108 1.62 -10.27 -15.15
N PRO A 109 0.70 -10.93 -15.87
CA PRO A 109 0.69 -10.95 -17.33
C PRO A 109 0.41 -9.55 -17.90
N ASP A 110 0.76 -9.33 -19.17
CA ASP A 110 0.67 -8.02 -19.83
C ASP A 110 -0.71 -7.37 -19.73
N GLU A 111 -1.79 -8.15 -19.85
CA GLU A 111 -3.17 -7.67 -19.78
C GLU A 111 -3.53 -7.12 -18.40
N GLN A 112 -2.98 -7.69 -17.32
CA GLN A 112 -3.17 -7.19 -15.96
C GLN A 112 -2.20 -6.05 -15.64
N MET A 113 -0.92 -6.22 -15.98
CA MET A 113 0.10 -5.20 -15.72
C MET A 113 -0.21 -3.88 -16.43
N LYS A 114 -0.79 -3.95 -17.63
CA LYS A 114 -1.21 -2.79 -18.40
C LYS A 114 -2.06 -1.80 -17.61
N HIS A 115 -2.97 -2.26 -16.77
CA HIS A 115 -3.85 -1.39 -15.99
C HIS A 115 -3.07 -0.57 -14.95
N ILE A 116 -2.06 -1.18 -14.32
CA ILE A 116 -1.16 -0.49 -13.37
C ILE A 116 -0.30 0.52 -14.11
N VAL A 117 0.28 0.13 -15.24
CA VAL A 117 1.11 1.02 -16.08
C VAL A 117 0.30 2.21 -16.57
N ASP A 118 -0.88 1.98 -17.15
CA ASP A 118 -1.76 3.05 -17.64
C ASP A 118 -2.16 4.02 -16.52
N TYR A 119 -2.40 3.50 -15.31
CA TYR A 119 -2.69 4.32 -14.14
C TYR A 119 -1.50 5.21 -13.76
N VAL A 120 -0.32 4.63 -13.59
CA VAL A 120 0.90 5.35 -13.19
C VAL A 120 1.30 6.39 -14.23
N GLU A 121 1.33 5.98 -15.51
CA GLU A 121 1.71 6.86 -16.61
C GLU A 121 0.68 7.99 -16.88
N SER A 122 -0.55 7.87 -16.37
CA SER A 122 -1.56 8.94 -16.44
C SER A 122 -1.30 10.09 -15.47
N GLY A 123 -0.33 9.99 -14.55
CA GLY A 123 -0.02 11.01 -13.54
C GLY A 123 -1.08 11.09 -12.43
N ARG A 124 -1.64 9.95 -12.03
CA ARG A 124 -2.53 9.85 -10.87
C ARG A 124 -1.77 9.43 -9.61
N PRO A 125 -2.23 9.86 -8.42
CA PRO A 125 -1.49 9.72 -7.17
C PRO A 125 -1.37 8.27 -6.68
N ILE A 126 -0.30 8.01 -5.91
CA ILE A 126 0.01 6.69 -5.38
C ILE A 126 0.34 6.78 -3.90
N VAL A 127 -0.19 5.85 -3.11
CA VAL A 127 0.24 5.55 -1.74
C VAL A 127 0.77 4.12 -1.73
N ALA A 128 2.06 3.94 -1.46
CA ALA A 128 2.73 2.64 -1.54
C ALA A 128 3.24 2.19 -0.16
N LEU A 129 2.98 0.92 0.18
CA LEU A 129 3.32 0.34 1.48
C LEU A 129 4.37 -0.76 1.32
N ARG A 130 5.25 -0.84 2.28
CA ARG A 130 6.22 -1.91 2.58
C ARG A 130 6.93 -2.44 1.33
N THR A 131 6.55 -3.62 0.92
CA THR A 131 7.14 -4.40 -0.17
C THR A 131 6.83 -3.85 -1.56
N SER A 132 5.98 -2.83 -1.66
CA SER A 132 5.77 -2.15 -2.95
C SER A 132 7.03 -1.51 -3.51
N THR A 133 8.07 -1.30 -2.71
CA THR A 133 9.40 -0.92 -3.18
C THR A 133 10.04 -1.99 -4.08
N HIS A 134 9.57 -3.24 -3.99
CA HIS A 134 9.93 -4.37 -4.88
C HIS A 134 8.66 -5.08 -5.37
N ALA A 135 7.71 -4.28 -5.84
CA ALA A 135 6.37 -4.70 -6.24
C ALA A 135 6.37 -5.82 -7.29
N PHE A 136 7.26 -5.72 -8.27
CA PHE A 136 7.20 -6.54 -9.48
C PHE A 136 8.51 -7.32 -9.72
N ASP A 137 8.35 -8.59 -10.17
CA ASP A 137 9.39 -9.45 -10.74
C ASP A 137 8.83 -10.08 -12.02
N LEU A 138 8.71 -9.26 -13.07
CA LEU A 138 7.95 -9.54 -14.28
C LEU A 138 8.74 -10.46 -15.21
N ARG A 139 8.39 -11.73 -15.22
CA ARG A 139 8.89 -12.77 -16.12
C ARG A 139 7.86 -13.12 -17.19
N ALA A 140 6.57 -13.11 -16.78
CA ALA A 140 5.43 -13.36 -17.66
C ALA A 140 5.02 -12.13 -18.50
N SER A 141 5.57 -10.96 -18.22
CA SER A 141 5.28 -9.70 -18.91
C SER A 141 6.51 -9.16 -19.65
N PRO A 142 6.76 -9.57 -20.90
CA PRO A 142 7.91 -9.07 -21.67
C PRO A 142 7.81 -7.58 -21.97
N THR A 143 6.58 -7.05 -22.15
CA THR A 143 6.32 -5.64 -22.48
C THR A 143 6.73 -4.70 -21.35
N TYR A 144 6.58 -5.12 -20.09
CA TYR A 144 6.79 -4.28 -18.92
C TYR A 144 7.97 -4.72 -18.04
N ARG A 145 8.88 -5.52 -18.56
CA ARG A 145 10.01 -6.12 -17.81
C ARG A 145 10.86 -5.07 -17.09
N GLN A 146 11.01 -3.86 -17.64
CA GLN A 146 11.74 -2.76 -17.00
C GLN A 146 11.13 -2.29 -15.67
N TRP A 147 9.86 -2.63 -15.37
CA TRP A 147 9.21 -2.32 -14.10
C TRP A 147 9.64 -3.24 -12.95
N SER A 148 10.35 -4.34 -13.27
CA SER A 148 10.86 -5.27 -12.27
C SER A 148 11.81 -4.60 -11.29
N TRP A 149 11.75 -4.97 -10.02
CA TRP A 149 12.47 -4.36 -8.90
C TRP A 149 14.00 -4.30 -9.09
N ASN A 150 14.56 -5.21 -9.83
CA ASN A 150 16.00 -5.37 -10.11
C ASN A 150 16.36 -4.97 -11.53
N SER A 151 15.51 -4.24 -12.23
CA SER A 151 15.78 -3.78 -13.59
C SER A 151 17.12 -3.06 -13.70
N LYS A 152 17.84 -3.35 -14.78
CA LYS A 152 19.09 -2.69 -15.17
C LYS A 152 18.94 -1.89 -16.47
N GLU A 153 17.71 -1.79 -16.98
CA GLU A 153 17.44 -1.02 -18.19
C GLU A 153 17.78 0.45 -17.96
N PRO A 154 18.45 1.11 -18.91
CA PRO A 154 18.83 2.51 -18.80
C PRO A 154 17.62 3.41 -18.48
N GLY A 155 17.72 4.16 -17.38
CA GLY A 155 16.63 5.02 -16.88
C GLY A 155 15.52 4.28 -16.12
N TRP A 156 15.64 2.96 -15.94
CA TRP A 156 14.76 2.11 -15.14
C TRP A 156 15.54 1.28 -14.10
N GLU A 157 16.75 1.68 -13.76
CA GLU A 157 17.57 0.98 -12.76
C GLU A 157 16.86 0.90 -11.41
N GLY A 158 16.57 -0.30 -10.94
CA GLY A 158 15.78 -0.56 -9.75
C GLY A 158 14.26 -0.48 -9.99
N GLY A 159 13.84 -0.45 -11.26
CA GLY A 159 12.46 -0.61 -11.71
C GLY A 159 11.47 0.38 -11.12
N PHE A 160 10.22 -0.07 -10.98
CA PHE A 160 9.12 0.72 -10.42
C PHE A 160 9.46 1.34 -9.06
N GLY A 161 10.07 0.55 -8.16
CA GLY A 161 10.39 1.03 -6.81
C GLY A 161 11.27 2.29 -6.85
N ARG A 162 12.42 2.24 -7.55
CA ARG A 162 13.32 3.39 -7.57
C ARG A 162 12.82 4.52 -8.45
N ARG A 163 12.28 4.19 -9.64
CA ARG A 163 11.84 5.21 -10.61
C ARG A 163 10.58 5.95 -10.17
N VAL A 164 9.57 5.24 -9.70
CA VAL A 164 8.26 5.80 -9.36
C VAL A 164 8.17 6.12 -7.88
N LEU A 165 8.54 5.18 -7.00
CA LEU A 165 8.38 5.33 -5.55
C LEU A 165 9.54 6.06 -4.86
N GLY A 166 10.72 6.13 -5.49
CA GLY A 166 11.90 6.81 -4.95
C GLY A 166 13.01 5.85 -4.51
N GLU A 167 12.71 4.62 -4.12
CA GLU A 167 13.72 3.59 -3.88
C GLU A 167 13.15 2.19 -4.10
N THR A 168 14.01 1.28 -4.55
CA THR A 168 13.75 -0.16 -4.57
C THR A 168 14.25 -0.79 -3.27
N TRP A 169 13.73 -1.98 -2.94
CA TRP A 169 14.27 -2.75 -1.81
C TRP A 169 15.73 -3.13 -2.05
N ILE A 170 16.56 -2.94 -1.04
CA ILE A 170 18.00 -3.24 -1.08
C ILE A 170 18.28 -4.41 -0.14
N ARG A 171 17.89 -4.27 1.13
CA ARG A 171 18.08 -5.27 2.20
C ARG A 171 17.32 -4.82 3.46
N HIS A 172 17.17 -5.74 4.39
CA HIS A 172 16.81 -5.40 5.76
C HIS A 172 17.94 -4.57 6.40
N HIS A 173 17.58 -3.49 7.08
CA HIS A 173 18.50 -2.66 7.87
C HIS A 173 18.42 -3.03 9.33
N GLY A 174 17.21 -3.22 9.86
CA GLY A 174 16.95 -3.91 11.12
C GLY A 174 17.03 -5.42 10.97
N ARG A 175 17.14 -6.15 12.08
CA ARG A 175 17.07 -7.62 12.08
C ARG A 175 15.61 -8.05 11.97
N HIS A 176 15.28 -8.64 10.84
CA HIS A 176 13.93 -9.11 10.53
C HIS A 176 13.39 -10.07 11.60
N GLY A 177 12.16 -9.82 12.09
CA GLY A 177 11.52 -10.63 13.13
C GLY A 177 12.13 -10.55 14.53
N GLN A 178 13.10 -9.62 14.75
CA GLN A 178 13.78 -9.43 16.03
C GLN A 178 13.84 -7.97 16.48
N GLN A 179 13.84 -7.03 15.53
CA GLN A 179 13.92 -5.60 15.76
C GLN A 179 12.72 -4.92 15.13
N SER A 180 12.08 -4.06 15.88
CA SER A 180 10.93 -3.27 15.44
C SER A 180 11.32 -1.85 15.05
N THR A 181 10.35 -1.10 14.52
CA THR A 181 10.53 0.27 14.04
C THR A 181 9.72 1.25 14.86
N ARG A 182 10.38 2.31 15.37
CA ARG A 182 9.73 3.52 15.90
C ARG A 182 9.90 4.67 14.92
N GLY A 183 8.81 5.35 14.55
CA GLY A 183 8.85 6.50 13.67
C GLY A 183 9.28 7.78 14.39
N ILE A 184 10.27 8.48 13.83
CA ILE A 184 10.75 9.79 14.27
C ILE A 184 10.48 10.79 13.17
N VAL A 185 9.74 11.84 13.48
CA VAL A 185 9.38 12.89 12.51
C VAL A 185 10.64 13.70 12.11
N VAL A 186 10.82 13.89 10.81
CA VAL A 186 11.90 14.78 10.32
C VAL A 186 11.61 16.22 10.76
N PRO A 187 12.49 16.85 11.53
CA PRO A 187 12.21 18.17 12.14
C PRO A 187 11.84 19.25 11.14
N SER A 188 12.51 19.31 9.98
CA SER A 188 12.23 20.28 8.92
C SER A 188 10.87 20.06 8.22
N GLU A 189 10.30 18.86 8.32
CA GLU A 189 9.04 18.48 7.68
C GLU A 189 7.86 18.44 8.65
N ARG A 190 8.04 18.82 9.91
CA ARG A 190 7.02 18.74 10.99
C ARG A 190 5.68 19.38 10.61
N ASN A 191 5.71 20.40 9.76
CA ASN A 191 4.51 21.10 9.29
C ASN A 191 3.89 20.49 8.02
N HIS A 192 4.46 19.39 7.50
CA HIS A 192 3.90 18.73 6.31
C HIS A 192 2.49 18.19 6.62
N PRO A 193 1.48 18.37 5.74
CA PRO A 193 0.11 17.97 6.00
C PRO A 193 -0.05 16.51 6.42
N ILE A 194 0.74 15.60 5.86
CA ILE A 194 0.73 14.17 6.21
C ILE A 194 1.07 13.93 7.69
N LEU A 195 1.88 14.79 8.29
CA LEU A 195 2.32 14.66 9.69
C LEU A 195 1.38 15.33 10.69
N ARG A 196 0.26 15.90 10.23
CA ARG A 196 -0.71 16.56 11.13
C ARG A 196 -1.26 15.56 12.16
N GLY A 197 -1.09 15.89 13.44
CA GLY A 197 -1.50 15.04 14.57
C GLY A 197 -0.59 13.85 14.85
N ILE A 198 0.66 13.87 14.34
CA ILE A 198 1.66 12.84 14.56
C ILE A 198 2.88 13.46 15.23
N SER A 199 3.33 12.84 16.29
CA SER A 199 4.54 13.18 17.06
C SER A 199 5.58 12.06 17.00
N ASP A 200 6.80 12.33 17.49
CA ASP A 200 7.84 11.32 17.58
C ASP A 200 7.37 10.15 18.46
N GLY A 201 7.49 8.93 17.96
CA GLY A 201 7.09 7.72 18.67
C GLY A 201 5.63 7.31 18.53
N ASP A 202 4.74 8.16 17.97
CA ASP A 202 3.34 7.78 17.73
C ASP A 202 3.23 6.64 16.70
N ILE A 203 4.20 6.57 15.78
CA ILE A 203 4.30 5.50 14.79
C ILE A 203 5.18 4.40 15.35
N TRP A 204 4.63 3.20 15.43
CA TRP A 204 5.39 2.01 15.77
C TRP A 204 4.86 0.82 14.97
N GLY A 205 5.72 -0.14 14.69
CA GLY A 205 5.33 -1.42 14.10
C GLY A 205 6.40 -2.49 14.33
N PRO A 206 5.97 -3.77 14.42
CA PRO A 206 6.90 -4.89 14.60
C PRO A 206 7.76 -5.17 13.37
N THR A 207 7.48 -4.53 12.23
CA THR A 207 8.32 -4.68 11.04
C THR A 207 9.65 -3.95 11.21
N ASP A 208 10.72 -4.55 10.69
CA ASP A 208 12.06 -3.97 10.69
C ASP A 208 12.21 -2.84 9.67
N VAL A 209 13.18 -1.99 9.89
CA VAL A 209 13.58 -0.92 8.98
C VAL A 209 14.23 -1.50 7.73
N TYR A 210 13.85 -1.03 6.53
CA TYR A 210 14.56 -1.31 5.28
C TYR A 210 15.70 -0.32 5.05
N ALA A 211 16.79 -0.80 4.47
CA ALA A 211 17.84 0.06 3.98
C ALA A 211 17.38 0.80 2.72
N VAL A 212 17.70 2.08 2.66
CA VAL A 212 17.56 2.93 1.47
C VAL A 212 18.90 3.59 1.16
N ARG A 213 19.14 3.88 -0.12
CA ARG A 213 20.32 4.65 -0.53
C ARG A 213 20.10 6.12 -0.23
N LEU A 214 21.04 6.72 0.46
CA LEU A 214 20.99 8.15 0.80
C LEU A 214 21.98 8.94 -0.06
N PRO A 215 21.61 10.17 -0.51
CA PRO A 215 20.27 10.75 -0.39
C PRO A 215 19.25 10.04 -1.26
N LEU A 216 17.96 10.11 -0.91
CA LEU A 216 16.89 9.66 -1.79
C LEU A 216 16.91 10.45 -3.11
N PRO A 217 16.56 9.83 -4.25
CA PRO A 217 16.71 10.45 -5.56
C PRO A 217 15.66 11.54 -5.84
N GLY A 218 16.03 12.48 -6.71
CA GLY A 218 15.15 13.52 -7.25
C GLY A 218 14.63 14.48 -6.18
N ASP A 219 13.33 14.74 -6.20
CA ASP A 219 12.63 15.60 -5.26
C ASP A 219 12.11 14.86 -4.01
N SER A 220 12.59 13.64 -3.78
CA SER A 220 12.14 12.82 -2.65
C SER A 220 12.48 13.48 -1.31
N ARG A 221 11.45 13.68 -0.47
CA ARG A 221 11.59 14.29 0.87
C ARG A 221 11.18 13.29 1.96
N PRO A 222 12.12 12.85 2.82
CA PRO A 222 11.79 12.03 3.98
C PRO A 222 10.87 12.78 4.94
N LEU A 223 9.80 12.14 5.40
CA LEU A 223 8.88 12.69 6.42
C LEU A 223 9.09 12.02 7.78
N VAL A 224 9.38 10.72 7.77
CA VAL A 224 9.56 9.91 8.97
C VAL A 224 10.83 9.08 8.82
N LEU A 225 11.68 9.11 9.84
CA LEU A 225 12.84 8.24 9.98
C LEU A 225 12.47 7.04 10.86
N GLY A 226 13.04 5.89 10.57
CA GLY A 226 12.85 4.65 11.35
C GLY A 226 13.96 4.48 12.36
N GLN A 227 13.64 4.66 13.62
CA GLN A 227 14.50 4.26 14.71
C GLN A 227 14.39 2.75 14.92
N VAL A 228 15.50 2.03 14.77
CA VAL A 228 15.57 0.60 15.03
C VAL A 228 15.57 0.36 16.53
N LEU A 229 14.66 -0.47 17.01
CA LEU A 229 14.55 -0.86 18.41
C LEU A 229 15.20 -2.23 18.65
N GLU A 230 15.70 -2.48 19.85
CA GLU A 230 16.38 -3.75 20.24
C GLU A 230 15.42 -4.94 20.30
N GLY A 231 14.11 -4.69 20.42
CA GLY A 231 13.08 -5.71 20.57
C GLY A 231 11.82 -5.41 19.75
N MET A 232 10.78 -6.20 20.03
CA MET A 232 9.53 -6.24 19.28
C MET A 232 8.37 -5.56 20.02
N GLU A 233 8.67 -4.70 20.98
CA GLU A 233 7.68 -3.96 21.77
C GLU A 233 7.85 -2.45 21.58
N PRO A 234 6.77 -1.66 21.64
CA PRO A 234 6.85 -0.19 21.54
C PRO A 234 7.77 0.44 22.58
N SER A 235 7.91 -0.18 23.74
CA SER A 235 8.76 0.27 24.85
C SER A 235 10.23 -0.15 24.73
N SER A 236 10.58 -0.98 23.75
CA SER A 236 11.96 -1.43 23.54
C SER A 236 12.91 -0.24 23.33
N PRO A 237 14.12 -0.28 23.93
CA PRO A 237 15.08 0.80 23.74
C PRO A 237 15.59 0.86 22.29
N PRO A 238 16.04 2.04 21.82
CA PRO A 238 16.68 2.13 20.52
C PRO A 238 18.03 1.38 20.53
N VAL A 239 18.33 0.75 19.39
CA VAL A 239 19.64 0.13 19.19
C VAL A 239 20.72 1.20 19.24
N ALA A 240 21.76 0.95 20.01
CA ALA A 240 22.93 1.83 20.05
C ALA A 240 23.79 1.68 18.80
N GLY A 241 24.36 2.79 18.32
CA GLY A 241 25.34 2.80 17.23
C GLY A 241 24.76 2.84 15.82
N GLY A 242 25.50 2.30 14.86
CA GLY A 242 25.36 2.57 13.42
C GLY A 242 24.03 2.21 12.74
N GLN A 243 23.13 1.41 13.35
CA GLN A 243 21.79 1.19 12.76
C GLN A 243 20.88 2.43 12.89
N ASN A 244 21.17 3.32 13.85
CA ASN A 244 20.42 4.56 14.07
C ASN A 244 21.24 5.83 13.73
N ASP A 245 22.44 5.67 13.13
CA ASP A 245 23.31 6.79 12.74
C ASP A 245 23.91 6.54 11.33
N PRO A 246 23.31 7.09 10.26
CA PRO A 246 22.01 7.79 10.25
C PRO A 246 20.82 6.84 10.30
N MET A 247 19.70 7.27 10.88
CA MET A 247 18.42 6.58 10.76
C MET A 247 17.95 6.56 9.29
N MET A 248 17.39 5.44 8.83
CA MET A 248 16.84 5.32 7.49
C MET A 248 15.45 5.96 7.37
N PRO A 249 15.12 6.63 6.26
CA PRO A 249 13.74 7.01 5.96
C PRO A 249 12.82 5.79 5.91
N VAL A 250 11.69 5.85 6.61
CA VAL A 250 10.62 4.85 6.53
C VAL A 250 9.34 5.39 5.92
N ALA A 251 9.23 6.72 5.76
CA ALA A 251 8.17 7.33 4.96
C ALA A 251 8.70 8.59 4.26
N TRP A 252 8.34 8.76 3.00
CA TRP A 252 8.73 9.90 2.18
C TRP A 252 7.68 10.24 1.13
N VAL A 253 7.77 11.45 0.59
CA VAL A 253 6.96 11.92 -0.54
C VAL A 253 7.86 12.31 -1.70
N ARG A 254 7.31 12.22 -2.90
CA ARG A 254 7.94 12.71 -4.12
C ARG A 254 6.91 13.02 -5.20
N THR A 255 7.39 13.60 -6.30
CA THR A 255 6.62 13.72 -7.54
C THR A 255 7.14 12.71 -8.57
N TYR A 256 6.22 12.04 -9.25
CA TYR A 256 6.53 11.24 -10.43
C TYR A 256 5.80 11.83 -11.64
N THR A 257 6.53 12.03 -12.73
CA THR A 257 5.93 12.47 -13.99
C THR A 257 5.99 11.32 -14.98
N GLY A 258 4.83 10.75 -15.31
CA GLY A 258 4.69 9.67 -16.27
C GLY A 258 4.82 10.13 -17.73
N ALA A 259 4.73 9.19 -18.65
CA ALA A 259 4.87 9.45 -20.10
C ALA A 259 3.84 10.44 -20.65
N ARG A 260 2.69 10.60 -20.00
CA ARG A 260 1.67 11.61 -20.38
C ARG A 260 1.97 13.03 -19.88
N GLY A 261 3.13 13.25 -19.25
CA GLY A 261 3.63 14.56 -18.83
C GLY A 261 2.92 15.18 -17.62
N LYS A 262 1.98 14.48 -16.99
CA LYS A 262 1.27 14.95 -15.81
C LYS A 262 1.98 14.47 -14.53
N PRO A 263 2.34 15.39 -13.60
CA PRO A 263 2.94 15.01 -12.34
C PRO A 263 1.94 14.36 -11.38
N ALA A 264 2.36 13.31 -10.71
CA ALA A 264 1.62 12.61 -9.67
C ALA A 264 2.26 12.81 -8.30
N ARG A 265 1.44 12.98 -7.26
CA ARG A 265 1.91 12.90 -5.86
C ARG A 265 2.10 11.44 -5.47
N VAL A 266 3.26 11.09 -4.98
CA VAL A 266 3.60 9.74 -4.55
C VAL A 266 4.03 9.78 -3.07
N PHE A 267 3.35 9.01 -2.24
CA PHE A 267 3.77 8.71 -0.87
C PHE A 267 4.23 7.27 -0.80
N THR A 268 5.35 7.04 -0.14
CA THR A 268 5.91 5.71 0.07
C THR A 268 6.27 5.51 1.53
N THR A 269 5.90 4.36 2.09
CA THR A 269 6.38 3.92 3.41
C THR A 269 6.93 2.50 3.34
N THR A 270 8.04 2.25 4.03
CA THR A 270 8.62 0.91 4.20
C THR A 270 8.05 0.16 5.42
N MET A 271 7.03 0.70 6.06
CA MET A 271 6.16 0.03 7.02
C MET A 271 4.86 -0.42 6.33
N GLY A 272 4.09 -1.32 6.93
CA GLY A 272 2.80 -1.67 6.35
C GLY A 272 2.23 -3.05 6.66
N SER A 273 2.86 -3.90 7.49
CA SER A 273 2.26 -5.18 7.85
C SER A 273 0.87 -5.00 8.50
N SER A 274 0.06 -6.07 8.52
CA SER A 274 -1.23 -6.02 9.23
C SER A 274 -1.07 -5.56 10.69
N GLN A 275 0.01 -5.98 11.35
CA GLN A 275 0.29 -5.60 12.74
C GLN A 275 0.72 -4.13 12.88
N ASP A 276 1.38 -3.53 11.87
CA ASP A 276 1.73 -2.11 11.90
C ASP A 276 0.46 -1.23 11.94
N LEU A 277 -0.66 -1.69 11.39
CA LEU A 277 -1.95 -0.99 11.46
C LEU A 277 -2.57 -0.96 12.87
N LEU A 278 -2.05 -1.72 13.83
CA LEU A 278 -2.47 -1.60 15.23
C LEU A 278 -2.01 -0.26 15.83
N SER A 279 -0.94 0.35 15.31
CA SER A 279 -0.49 1.68 15.68
C SER A 279 -1.44 2.76 15.18
N GLU A 280 -2.01 3.56 16.06
CA GLU A 280 -2.88 4.70 15.66
C GLU A 280 -2.12 5.72 14.84
N GLY A 281 -0.88 6.05 15.24
CA GLY A 281 -0.02 6.98 14.50
C GLY A 281 0.26 6.50 13.08
N PHE A 282 0.45 5.19 12.88
CA PHE A 282 0.65 4.64 11.54
C PHE A 282 -0.65 4.71 10.70
N ARG A 283 -1.80 4.38 11.27
CA ARG A 283 -3.09 4.57 10.57
C ARG A 283 -3.31 6.03 10.18
N ARG A 284 -2.99 6.96 11.08
CA ARG A 284 -3.07 8.40 10.83
C ARG A 284 -2.16 8.83 9.68
N LEU A 285 -0.92 8.34 9.66
CA LEU A 285 0.04 8.57 8.57
C LEU A 285 -0.56 8.15 7.22
N LEU A 286 -1.14 6.95 7.14
CA LEU A 286 -1.72 6.43 5.89
C LEU A 286 -2.98 7.20 5.46
N VAL A 287 -3.88 7.50 6.38
CA VAL A 287 -5.08 8.29 6.07
C VAL A 287 -4.70 9.69 5.58
N ASN A 288 -3.82 10.38 6.31
CA ASN A 288 -3.33 11.70 5.89
C ASN A 288 -2.60 11.65 4.54
N ALA A 289 -1.85 10.57 4.26
CA ALA A 289 -1.20 10.37 2.97
C ALA A 289 -2.23 10.23 1.83
N CYS A 290 -3.34 9.54 2.05
CA CYS A 290 -4.43 9.45 1.08
C CYS A 290 -5.05 10.82 0.80
N TYR A 291 -5.32 11.61 1.84
CA TYR A 291 -5.82 12.98 1.67
C TYR A 291 -4.84 13.86 0.89
N TRP A 292 -3.58 13.88 1.31
CA TRP A 292 -2.55 14.65 0.64
C TRP A 292 -2.37 14.24 -0.83
N ALA A 293 -2.34 12.95 -1.10
CA ALA A 293 -2.21 12.43 -2.45
C ALA A 293 -3.35 12.92 -3.37
N LEU A 294 -4.56 13.02 -2.84
CA LEU A 294 -5.75 13.48 -3.55
C LEU A 294 -5.90 15.02 -3.62
N GLY A 295 -5.01 15.79 -3.02
CA GLY A 295 -5.13 17.25 -2.95
C GLY A 295 -6.21 17.72 -1.98
N LEU A 296 -6.49 16.92 -0.94
CA LEU A 296 -7.48 17.19 0.10
C LEU A 296 -6.81 17.54 1.45
N GLU A 297 -5.59 18.04 1.44
CA GLU A 297 -4.80 18.30 2.66
C GLU A 297 -5.46 19.30 3.61
N ASP A 298 -6.26 20.23 3.10
CA ASP A 298 -7.02 21.19 3.92
C ASP A 298 -8.13 20.52 4.73
N GLN A 299 -8.55 19.32 4.31
CA GLN A 299 -9.56 18.52 5.00
C GLN A 299 -8.96 17.61 6.08
N ILE A 300 -7.65 17.55 6.23
CA ILE A 300 -7.01 16.75 7.28
C ILE A 300 -7.27 17.41 8.63
N ALA A 301 -8.10 16.79 9.46
CA ALA A 301 -8.33 17.27 10.83
C ALA A 301 -7.10 17.00 11.71
N PRO A 302 -6.79 17.87 12.71
CA PRO A 302 -5.65 17.68 13.62
C PRO A 302 -5.67 16.33 14.36
N ARG A 303 -6.87 15.80 14.62
CA ARG A 303 -7.12 14.47 15.20
C ARG A 303 -8.24 13.78 14.43
N GLY A 304 -8.03 13.55 13.13
CA GLY A 304 -8.99 12.80 12.31
C GLY A 304 -9.23 11.40 12.89
N ASP A 305 -10.46 10.91 12.77
CA ASP A 305 -10.81 9.58 13.27
C ASP A 305 -10.16 8.49 12.42
N VAL A 306 -9.22 7.76 13.00
CA VAL A 306 -8.52 6.62 12.38
C VAL A 306 -8.73 5.34 13.19
N ALA A 307 -9.77 5.31 14.02
CA ALA A 307 -10.12 4.13 14.80
C ALA A 307 -10.42 2.94 13.88
N LEU A 308 -10.01 1.76 14.30
CA LEU A 308 -10.32 0.51 13.63
C LEU A 308 -11.86 0.37 13.45
N VAL A 309 -12.27 -0.26 12.37
CA VAL A 309 -13.68 -0.48 12.02
C VAL A 309 -13.97 -1.97 12.08
N GLY A 310 -14.88 -2.34 12.98
CA GLY A 310 -15.20 -3.73 13.26
C GLY A 310 -14.06 -4.47 13.97
N GLU A 311 -14.15 -5.79 13.99
CA GLU A 311 -13.10 -6.61 14.55
C GLU A 311 -11.89 -6.65 13.59
N TYR A 312 -10.71 -6.34 14.10
CA TYR A 312 -9.45 -6.42 13.36
C TYR A 312 -8.48 -7.35 14.10
N ARG A 313 -8.29 -8.54 13.57
CA ARG A 313 -7.34 -9.54 14.07
C ARG A 313 -6.13 -9.59 13.16
N ALA A 314 -5.16 -8.71 13.39
CA ALA A 314 -3.91 -8.72 12.66
C ALA A 314 -3.11 -9.99 12.99
N THR A 315 -2.75 -10.76 11.96
CA THR A 315 -1.90 -11.93 12.15
C THR A 315 -0.42 -11.56 11.96
N PRO A 316 0.51 -12.26 12.62
CA PRO A 316 1.94 -12.02 12.43
C PRO A 316 2.36 -12.17 10.97
N PHE A 317 3.31 -11.33 10.54
CA PHE A 317 3.91 -11.47 9.24
C PHE A 317 4.80 -12.73 9.15
N GLY A 318 5.08 -13.17 7.94
CA GLY A 318 5.86 -14.38 7.64
C GLY A 318 5.23 -15.19 6.51
N PHE A 319 6.03 -15.97 5.79
CA PHE A 319 5.57 -16.74 4.64
C PHE A 319 4.60 -17.86 5.04
N GLY A 320 3.60 -18.09 4.19
CA GLY A 320 2.63 -19.19 4.34
C GLY A 320 1.65 -19.05 5.50
N GLY A 321 1.72 -17.97 6.30
CA GLY A 321 0.89 -17.76 7.48
C GLY A 321 -0.43 -17.02 7.23
N TYR A 322 -0.82 -16.73 5.99
CA TYR A 322 -2.10 -16.11 5.67
C TYR A 322 -3.28 -17.06 5.96
N ARG A 323 -4.44 -16.49 6.24
CA ARG A 323 -5.67 -17.27 6.50
C ARG A 323 -6.20 -17.83 5.19
N LYS A 324 -6.18 -19.17 5.07
CA LYS A 324 -6.63 -19.89 3.88
C LYS A 324 -8.15 -19.98 3.80
N GLY A 325 -8.68 -20.11 2.58
CA GLY A 325 -10.10 -20.33 2.32
C GLY A 325 -10.97 -19.08 2.48
N LEU A 326 -10.39 -17.91 2.61
CA LEU A 326 -11.13 -16.64 2.66
C LEU A 326 -11.38 -16.09 1.26
N ARG A 327 -12.54 -15.43 1.11
CA ARG A 327 -12.95 -14.67 -0.07
C ARG A 327 -12.92 -13.17 0.24
N PRO A 328 -12.90 -12.30 -0.77
CA PRO A 328 -13.00 -10.85 -0.55
C PRO A 328 -14.24 -10.44 0.29
N SER A 329 -15.36 -11.14 0.15
CA SER A 329 -16.59 -10.92 0.90
C SER A 329 -16.45 -11.12 2.42
N ASP A 330 -15.50 -11.98 2.86
CA ASP A 330 -15.27 -12.27 4.29
C ASP A 330 -14.64 -11.09 5.05
N TYR A 331 -14.19 -10.09 4.31
CA TYR A 331 -13.63 -8.84 4.87
C TYR A 331 -14.65 -7.68 4.94
N ARG A 332 -15.94 -7.91 4.70
CA ARG A 332 -17.01 -6.89 4.83
C ARG A 332 -17.23 -6.42 6.26
#